data_a0ba0a28ec3a0b0743e72c89c52eb4d3
#
_entry.id   a0ba0a28ec3a0b0743e72c89c52eb4d3
#
_cell.length_a   1.000
_cell.length_b   1.000
_cell.length_c   1.000
_cell.angle_alpha   90.00
_cell.angle_beta   90.00
_cell.angle_gamma   90.00
#
_symmetry.space_group_name_H-M   'P 1'
#
loop_
_entity.id
_entity.type
_entity.pdbx_description
1 polymer ?
#
loop_
_entity_poly.entity_id
_entity_poly.type
_entity_poly.pdbx_seq_one_letter_code
_entity_poly.pdbx_strand_id
1 'polypeptide(L)'
;MTTTTRRTTVASAQNTSTDYTTLRLALWSVCVYAGLGLLGFAVFAGFWPPPRQDLDASAITGYFQTHHTSIQVGMVLMVVGAPCYYTWSAAISKVIGRMEGPVGVLSTTELLGGLMTGVATAVPAVVWQTAAFRAEARSPETVQTLYDFGWLFFDLTFMFSLLQSVALGLAILLDRRAQPLFPRWVGYLCFLTAAIYVPLTLVPFVRTGPFAWHGLLNFWAVFGLFFVLIAIVTPYAFRALRRLEHEDLT
;
A
#
# COMPACT_ATOMS: atom_id res chain seq x y z
N MET A 1 -34.21 -8.49 -39.20
CA MET A 1 -34.00 -8.76 -37.77
C MET A 1 -32.58 -9.12 -37.38
N THR A 2 -31.68 -9.43 -38.29
CA THR A 2 -30.30 -9.92 -38.02
C THR A 2 -29.24 -8.84 -37.74
N THR A 3 -29.47 -7.58 -38.13
CA THR A 3 -28.46 -6.51 -38.03
C THR A 3 -28.37 -5.86 -36.63
N THR A 4 -29.49 -5.86 -35.89
CA THR A 4 -29.53 -5.23 -34.53
C THR A 4 -28.84 -6.11 -33.49
N THR A 5 -28.99 -7.45 -33.59
CA THR A 5 -28.39 -8.41 -32.67
C THR A 5 -26.87 -8.45 -32.78
N ARG A 6 -26.31 -8.27 -33.97
CA ARG A 6 -24.86 -8.26 -34.19
C ARG A 6 -24.18 -6.98 -33.66
N ARG A 7 -24.87 -5.84 -33.74
CA ARG A 7 -24.34 -4.56 -33.18
C ARG A 7 -24.32 -4.56 -31.65
N THR A 8 -25.32 -5.14 -31.00
CA THR A 8 -25.37 -5.24 -29.54
C THR A 8 -24.31 -6.20 -28.98
N THR A 9 -24.06 -7.34 -29.65
CA THR A 9 -22.99 -8.28 -29.23
C THR A 9 -21.58 -7.70 -29.41
N VAL A 10 -21.31 -6.98 -30.49
CA VAL A 10 -20.01 -6.35 -30.74
C VAL A 10 -19.76 -5.20 -29.71
N ALA A 11 -20.77 -4.39 -29.43
CA ALA A 11 -20.66 -3.32 -28.44
C ALA A 11 -20.44 -3.87 -27.02
N SER A 12 -21.11 -4.98 -26.65
CA SER A 12 -20.92 -5.64 -25.36
C SER A 12 -19.50 -6.21 -25.22
N ALA A 13 -19.00 -6.95 -26.22
CA ALA A 13 -17.64 -7.48 -26.20
C ALA A 13 -16.56 -6.39 -26.15
N GLN A 14 -16.79 -5.28 -26.84
CA GLN A 14 -15.88 -4.14 -26.86
C GLN A 14 -15.83 -3.42 -25.50
N ASN A 15 -16.96 -3.31 -24.80
CA ASN A 15 -17.04 -2.75 -23.46
C ASN A 15 -16.31 -3.63 -22.44
N THR A 16 -16.54 -4.95 -22.47
CA THR A 16 -15.85 -5.93 -21.61
C THR A 16 -14.33 -5.87 -21.78
N SER A 17 -13.83 -5.82 -23.01
CA SER A 17 -12.39 -5.70 -23.29
C SER A 17 -11.79 -4.41 -22.74
N THR A 18 -12.50 -3.29 -22.80
CA THR A 18 -12.08 -2.00 -22.25
C THR A 18 -11.99 -2.05 -20.71
N ASP A 19 -12.96 -2.69 -20.06
CA ASP A 19 -13.00 -2.85 -18.62
C ASP A 19 -11.79 -3.65 -18.10
N TYR A 20 -11.46 -4.77 -18.73
CA TYR A 20 -10.30 -5.59 -18.37
C TYR A 20 -8.96 -4.90 -18.66
N THR A 21 -8.87 -4.08 -19.71
CA THR A 21 -7.70 -3.26 -19.98
C THR A 21 -7.48 -2.23 -18.86
N THR A 22 -8.55 -1.57 -18.42
CA THR A 22 -8.51 -0.59 -17.30
C THR A 22 -8.05 -1.25 -16.00
N LEU A 23 -8.56 -2.45 -15.69
CA LEU A 23 -8.13 -3.21 -14.51
C LEU A 23 -6.65 -3.61 -14.57
N ARG A 24 -6.13 -3.98 -15.75
CA ARG A 24 -4.70 -4.26 -15.92
C ARG A 24 -3.84 -3.03 -15.71
N LEU A 25 -4.25 -1.87 -16.23
CA LEU A 25 -3.55 -0.60 -15.99
C LEU A 25 -3.57 -0.25 -14.49
N ALA A 26 -4.70 -0.46 -13.82
CA ALA A 26 -4.81 -0.27 -12.38
C ALA A 26 -3.89 -1.22 -11.60
N LEU A 27 -3.70 -2.48 -12.01
CA LEU A 27 -2.71 -3.37 -11.39
C LEU A 27 -1.26 -2.89 -11.59
N TRP A 28 -0.93 -2.32 -12.75
CA TRP A 28 0.40 -1.76 -13.00
C TRP A 28 0.72 -0.53 -12.16
N SER A 29 -0.29 0.19 -11.66
CA SER A 29 -0.07 1.40 -10.84
C SER A 29 0.74 1.11 -9.57
N VAL A 30 0.72 -0.11 -9.03
CA VAL A 30 1.53 -0.47 -7.87
C VAL A 30 3.04 -0.40 -8.15
N CYS A 31 3.47 -0.61 -9.40
CA CYS A 31 4.88 -0.44 -9.77
C CYS A 31 5.29 1.04 -9.66
N VAL A 32 4.38 1.97 -10.00
CA VAL A 32 4.60 3.41 -9.82
C VAL A 32 4.65 3.75 -8.33
N TYR A 33 3.70 3.24 -7.54
CA TYR A 33 3.70 3.38 -6.08
C TYR A 33 5.01 2.92 -5.45
N ALA A 34 5.41 1.67 -5.74
CA ALA A 34 6.63 1.10 -5.18
C ALA A 34 7.89 1.82 -5.66
N GLY A 35 7.96 2.16 -6.95
CA GLY A 35 9.12 2.87 -7.53
C GLY A 35 9.28 4.26 -6.95
N LEU A 36 8.24 5.09 -6.97
CA LEU A 36 8.29 6.45 -6.42
C LEU A 36 8.43 6.44 -4.89
N GLY A 37 7.74 5.52 -4.21
CA GLY A 37 7.82 5.36 -2.77
C GLY A 37 9.23 4.99 -2.31
N LEU A 38 9.82 3.92 -2.87
CA LEU A 38 11.18 3.49 -2.50
C LEU A 38 12.23 4.53 -2.90
N LEU A 39 12.12 5.12 -4.09
CA LEU A 39 13.03 6.18 -4.53
C LEU A 39 12.95 7.38 -3.59
N GLY A 40 11.75 7.83 -3.26
CA GLY A 40 11.53 8.97 -2.38
C GLY A 40 11.98 8.71 -0.95
N PHE A 41 11.54 7.59 -0.37
CA PHE A 41 11.77 7.25 1.01
C PHE A 41 13.20 6.78 1.30
N ALA A 42 13.69 5.82 0.50
CA ALA A 42 14.99 5.21 0.75
C ALA A 42 16.15 6.03 0.19
N VAL A 43 16.03 6.52 -1.07
CA VAL A 43 17.14 7.17 -1.76
C VAL A 43 17.22 8.66 -1.42
N PHE A 44 16.10 9.39 -1.62
CA PHE A 44 16.13 10.84 -1.43
C PHE A 44 16.04 11.25 0.03
N ALA A 45 15.11 10.69 0.81
CA ALA A 45 15.00 11.02 2.23
C ALA A 45 16.06 10.33 3.09
N GLY A 46 16.69 9.25 2.60
CA GLY A 46 17.66 8.47 3.37
C GLY A 46 17.03 7.72 4.56
N PHE A 47 15.73 7.41 4.48
CA PHE A 47 15.01 6.71 5.55
C PHE A 47 15.11 5.16 5.43
N TRP A 48 16.26 4.65 5.02
CA TRP A 48 16.49 3.22 4.86
C TRP A 48 17.84 2.76 5.44
N PRO A 49 17.96 2.50 6.76
CA PRO A 49 16.94 2.72 7.78
C PRO A 49 16.75 4.20 8.11
N PRO A 50 15.61 4.58 8.73
CA PRO A 50 15.38 5.96 9.14
C PRO A 50 16.26 6.35 10.33
N PRO A 51 16.41 7.66 10.59
CA PRO A 51 16.99 8.14 11.84
C PRO A 51 16.32 7.51 13.06
N ARG A 52 17.12 7.12 14.04
CA ARG A 52 16.67 6.34 15.20
C ARG A 52 15.68 7.09 16.07
N GLN A 53 14.75 6.37 16.68
CA GLN A 53 13.71 6.91 17.54
C GLN A 53 14.26 7.54 18.86
N ASP A 54 15.43 7.10 19.29
CA ASP A 54 16.07 7.57 20.52
C ASP A 54 17.00 8.78 20.34
N LEU A 55 17.09 9.33 19.13
CA LEU A 55 17.87 10.54 18.87
C LEU A 55 17.19 11.76 19.51
N ASP A 56 18.03 12.69 19.99
CA ASP A 56 17.55 13.96 20.55
C ASP A 56 17.10 14.95 19.46
N ALA A 57 16.45 16.04 19.90
CA ALA A 57 15.92 17.06 19.02
C ALA A 57 16.99 17.73 18.15
N SER A 58 18.20 17.89 18.67
CA SER A 58 19.31 18.53 17.95
C SER A 58 19.84 17.65 16.83
N ALA A 59 19.96 16.34 17.07
CA ALA A 59 20.41 15.36 16.07
C ALA A 59 19.40 15.22 14.93
N ILE A 60 18.10 15.12 15.25
CA ILE A 60 17.03 15.06 14.24
C ILE A 60 17.01 16.36 13.41
N THR A 61 17.09 17.52 14.06
CA THR A 61 17.10 18.81 13.37
C THR A 61 18.31 18.94 12.46
N GLY A 62 19.49 18.56 12.92
CA GLY A 62 20.71 18.55 12.10
C GLY A 62 20.58 17.66 10.86
N TYR A 63 19.94 16.49 11.00
CA TYR A 63 19.65 15.63 9.87
C TYR A 63 18.73 16.31 8.83
N PHE A 64 17.63 16.92 9.29
CA PHE A 64 16.68 17.62 8.42
C PHE A 64 17.29 18.86 7.76
N GLN A 65 18.14 19.62 8.45
CA GLN A 65 18.84 20.78 7.90
C GLN A 65 19.85 20.37 6.82
N THR A 66 20.65 19.33 7.11
CA THR A 66 21.66 18.84 6.16
C THR A 66 21.06 18.26 4.88
N HIS A 67 19.92 17.57 5.01
CA HIS A 67 19.28 16.84 3.90
C HIS A 67 17.96 17.48 3.42
N HIS A 68 17.70 18.76 3.76
CA HIS A 68 16.39 19.38 3.57
C HIS A 68 15.86 19.24 2.15
N THR A 69 16.65 19.58 1.12
CA THR A 69 16.21 19.51 -0.29
C THR A 69 15.95 18.07 -0.73
N SER A 70 16.81 17.13 -0.37
CA SER A 70 16.63 15.73 -0.76
C SER A 70 15.41 15.11 -0.07
N ILE A 71 15.19 15.41 1.22
CA ILE A 71 13.96 15.00 1.94
C ILE A 71 12.73 15.59 1.24
N GLN A 72 12.75 16.87 0.88
CA GLN A 72 11.63 17.51 0.18
C GLN A 72 11.30 16.82 -1.15
N VAL A 73 12.31 16.54 -1.99
CA VAL A 73 12.10 15.79 -3.23
C VAL A 73 11.53 14.39 -2.93
N GLY A 74 12.11 13.70 -1.97
CA GLY A 74 11.65 12.36 -1.57
C GLY A 74 10.20 12.33 -1.13
N MET A 75 9.78 13.27 -0.29
CA MET A 75 8.41 13.35 0.21
C MET A 75 7.41 13.70 -0.91
N VAL A 76 7.79 14.57 -1.86
CA VAL A 76 6.96 14.83 -3.05
C VAL A 76 6.75 13.57 -3.87
N LEU A 77 7.80 12.77 -4.11
CA LEU A 77 7.67 11.50 -4.82
C LEU A 77 6.73 10.53 -4.11
N MET A 78 6.81 10.43 -2.78
CA MET A 78 5.90 9.60 -1.98
C MET A 78 4.44 10.07 -2.11
N VAL A 79 4.18 11.37 -2.00
CA VAL A 79 2.82 11.93 -2.14
C VAL A 79 2.25 11.69 -3.53
N VAL A 80 3.06 11.87 -4.58
CA VAL A 80 2.64 11.62 -5.98
C VAL A 80 2.39 10.13 -6.22
N GLY A 81 3.19 9.26 -5.62
CA GLY A 81 3.05 7.80 -5.75
C GLY A 81 1.88 7.21 -4.95
N ALA A 82 1.52 7.80 -3.81
CA ALA A 82 0.53 7.25 -2.89
C ALA A 82 -0.84 6.91 -3.53
N PRO A 83 -1.44 7.74 -4.41
CA PRO A 83 -2.68 7.41 -5.11
C PRO A 83 -2.62 6.13 -5.95
N CYS A 84 -1.44 5.75 -6.43
CA CYS A 84 -1.27 4.55 -7.23
C CYS A 84 -1.53 3.26 -6.43
N TYR A 85 -1.37 3.29 -5.10
CA TYR A 85 -1.66 2.15 -4.25
C TYR A 85 -3.17 1.83 -4.20
N TYR A 86 -4.02 2.84 -3.94
CA TYR A 86 -5.46 2.57 -3.92
C TYR A 86 -6.03 2.28 -5.31
N THR A 87 -5.38 2.78 -6.37
CA THR A 87 -5.75 2.41 -7.76
C THR A 87 -5.50 0.92 -8.00
N TRP A 88 -4.37 0.39 -7.53
CA TRP A 88 -4.08 -1.05 -7.53
C TRP A 88 -5.09 -1.82 -6.66
N SER A 89 -5.36 -1.35 -5.44
CA SER A 89 -6.35 -1.95 -4.54
C SER A 89 -7.75 -1.99 -5.17
N ALA A 90 -8.15 -0.97 -5.91
CA ALA A 90 -9.42 -0.98 -6.63
C ALA A 90 -9.53 -2.14 -7.63
N ALA A 91 -8.44 -2.48 -8.32
CA ALA A 91 -8.42 -3.65 -9.20
C ALA A 91 -8.46 -4.96 -8.42
N ILE A 92 -7.74 -5.07 -7.30
CA ILE A 92 -7.79 -6.23 -6.40
C ILE A 92 -9.20 -6.42 -5.85
N SER A 93 -9.83 -5.35 -5.38
CA SER A 93 -11.21 -5.35 -4.88
C SER A 93 -12.20 -5.89 -5.92
N LYS A 94 -12.05 -5.54 -7.19
CA LYS A 94 -12.89 -6.08 -8.28
C LYS A 94 -12.68 -7.59 -8.47
N VAL A 95 -11.45 -8.07 -8.38
CA VAL A 95 -11.16 -9.52 -8.43
C VAL A 95 -11.77 -10.24 -7.23
N ILE A 96 -11.64 -9.68 -6.02
CA ILE A 96 -12.25 -10.23 -4.79
C ILE A 96 -13.78 -10.28 -4.92
N GLY A 97 -14.40 -9.24 -5.44
CA GLY A 97 -15.86 -9.19 -5.65
C GLY A 97 -16.37 -10.34 -6.51
N ARG A 98 -15.57 -10.84 -7.47
CA ARG A 98 -15.89 -12.02 -8.27
C ARG A 98 -15.77 -13.35 -7.50
N MET A 99 -15.02 -13.39 -6.40
CA MET A 99 -14.90 -14.54 -5.50
C MET A 99 -15.98 -14.54 -4.41
N GLU A 100 -16.27 -13.37 -3.86
CA GLU A 100 -17.16 -13.19 -2.71
C GLU A 100 -18.66 -13.25 -3.11
N GLY A 101 -18.99 -12.76 -4.30
CA GLY A 101 -20.37 -12.62 -4.77
C GLY A 101 -21.01 -11.26 -4.41
N PRO A 102 -22.35 -11.13 -4.46
CA PRO A 102 -23.04 -9.84 -4.50
C PRO A 102 -22.99 -9.04 -3.19
N VAL A 103 -22.71 -9.66 -2.04
CA VAL A 103 -22.70 -8.95 -0.73
C VAL A 103 -21.53 -7.98 -0.61
N GLY A 104 -20.35 -8.34 -1.12
CA GLY A 104 -19.23 -7.45 -1.35
C GLY A 104 -18.57 -6.86 -0.09
N VAL A 105 -18.66 -7.51 1.10
CA VAL A 105 -18.06 -6.99 2.34
C VAL A 105 -16.53 -7.06 2.29
N LEU A 106 -15.97 -8.20 1.85
CA LEU A 106 -14.52 -8.38 1.81
C LEU A 106 -13.88 -7.50 0.74
N SER A 107 -14.49 -7.41 -0.44
CA SER A 107 -14.03 -6.53 -1.52
C SER A 107 -14.09 -5.05 -1.12
N THR A 108 -15.14 -4.64 -0.40
CA THR A 108 -15.25 -3.28 0.12
C THR A 108 -14.22 -3.02 1.22
N THR A 109 -14.02 -3.96 2.15
CA THR A 109 -13.02 -3.84 3.23
C THR A 109 -11.61 -3.73 2.65
N GLU A 110 -11.28 -4.53 1.64
CA GLU A 110 -10.00 -4.46 0.94
C GLU A 110 -9.80 -3.10 0.28
N LEU A 111 -10.81 -2.58 -0.44
CA LEU A 111 -10.75 -1.27 -1.09
C LEU A 111 -10.52 -0.13 -0.10
N LEU A 112 -11.28 -0.11 1.01
CA LEU A 112 -11.15 0.91 2.05
C LEU A 112 -9.79 0.82 2.76
N GLY A 113 -9.31 -0.41 3.03
CA GLY A 113 -7.98 -0.63 3.59
C GLY A 113 -6.89 -0.14 2.64
N GLY A 114 -7.02 -0.38 1.34
CA GLY A 114 -6.08 0.12 0.33
C GLY A 114 -6.09 1.65 0.20
N LEU A 115 -7.25 2.29 0.26
CA LEU A 115 -7.35 3.75 0.31
C LEU A 115 -6.60 4.30 1.53
N MET A 116 -6.86 3.74 2.71
CA MET A 116 -6.22 4.17 3.96
C MET A 116 -4.72 3.90 3.97
N THR A 117 -4.23 2.83 3.33
CA THR A 117 -2.80 2.57 3.16
C THR A 117 -2.14 3.65 2.29
N GLY A 118 -2.80 4.12 1.23
CA GLY A 118 -2.36 5.27 0.46
C GLY A 118 -2.30 6.54 1.31
N VAL A 119 -3.31 6.81 2.14
CA VAL A 119 -3.33 7.93 3.09
C VAL A 119 -2.20 7.81 4.13
N ALA A 120 -1.98 6.59 4.66
CA ALA A 120 -0.90 6.29 5.59
C ALA A 120 0.50 6.51 4.99
N THR A 121 0.63 6.49 3.67
CA THR A 121 1.86 6.87 2.96
C THR A 121 1.95 8.38 2.72
N ALA A 122 0.86 9.01 2.29
CA ALA A 122 0.84 10.41 1.88
C ALA A 122 0.94 11.39 3.06
N VAL A 123 0.18 11.14 4.15
CA VAL A 123 0.13 12.07 5.29
C VAL A 123 1.47 12.19 6.00
N PRO A 124 2.18 11.11 6.38
CA PRO A 124 3.52 11.22 6.95
C PRO A 124 4.51 11.92 6.02
N ALA A 125 4.44 11.67 4.72
CA ALA A 125 5.28 12.36 3.75
C ALA A 125 5.05 13.89 3.78
N VAL A 126 3.80 14.35 3.86
CA VAL A 126 3.48 15.78 4.03
C VAL A 126 3.99 16.32 5.37
N VAL A 127 3.91 15.54 6.45
CA VAL A 127 4.41 15.93 7.77
C VAL A 127 5.95 16.07 7.76
N TRP A 128 6.67 15.09 7.21
CA TRP A 128 8.12 15.16 7.06
C TRP A 128 8.56 16.25 6.08
N GLN A 129 7.79 16.47 5.02
CA GLN A 129 7.95 17.62 4.13
C GLN A 129 7.85 18.95 4.91
N THR A 130 6.87 19.05 5.83
CA THR A 130 6.67 20.24 6.65
C THR A 130 7.84 20.44 7.63
N ALA A 131 8.38 19.35 8.19
CA ALA A 131 9.58 19.41 9.04
C ALA A 131 10.80 19.95 8.27
N ALA A 132 11.01 19.45 7.03
CA ALA A 132 12.12 19.86 6.18
C ALA A 132 11.98 21.30 5.64
N PHE A 133 10.75 21.74 5.32
CA PHE A 133 10.48 22.99 4.59
C PHE A 133 11.05 24.25 5.26
N ARG A 134 11.18 24.28 6.58
CA ARG A 134 11.75 25.40 7.34
C ARG A 134 12.56 24.90 8.53
N ALA A 135 13.32 23.83 8.35
CA ALA A 135 14.11 23.22 9.44
C ALA A 135 15.10 24.19 10.07
N GLU A 136 15.64 25.14 9.31
CA GLU A 136 16.60 26.15 9.79
C GLU A 136 15.95 27.24 10.67
N ALA A 137 14.64 27.52 10.45
CA ALA A 137 13.91 28.58 11.13
C ALA A 137 13.05 28.07 12.30
N ARG A 138 13.03 26.75 12.55
CA ARG A 138 12.24 26.13 13.62
C ARG A 138 13.09 25.75 14.81
N SER A 139 12.46 25.69 15.99
CA SER A 139 13.13 25.10 17.14
C SER A 139 13.36 23.60 16.95
N PRO A 140 14.44 23.02 17.50
CA PRO A 140 14.72 21.58 17.40
C PRO A 140 13.56 20.71 17.87
N GLU A 141 12.88 21.09 18.93
CA GLU A 141 11.72 20.35 19.49
C GLU A 141 10.54 20.32 18.51
N THR A 142 10.35 21.40 17.74
CA THR A 142 9.28 21.44 16.71
C THR A 142 9.60 20.49 15.55
N VAL A 143 10.86 20.44 15.09
CA VAL A 143 11.28 19.53 14.04
C VAL A 143 11.15 18.09 14.51
N GLN A 144 11.61 17.78 15.73
CA GLN A 144 11.46 16.46 16.33
C GLN A 144 9.98 16.05 16.46
N THR A 145 9.14 16.95 16.98
CA THR A 145 7.69 16.67 17.11
C THR A 145 7.04 16.32 15.77
N LEU A 146 7.40 17.03 14.71
CA LEU A 146 6.90 16.71 13.35
C LEU A 146 7.46 15.38 12.85
N TYR A 147 8.72 15.08 13.12
CA TYR A 147 9.34 13.82 12.76
C TYR A 147 8.66 12.63 13.45
N ASP A 148 8.49 12.72 14.77
CA ASP A 148 7.82 11.72 15.60
C ASP A 148 6.35 11.55 15.19
N PHE A 149 5.64 12.65 14.94
CA PHE A 149 4.25 12.60 14.47
C PHE A 149 4.14 11.86 13.14
N GLY A 150 5.05 12.11 12.20
CA GLY A 150 5.09 11.40 10.93
C GLY A 150 5.23 9.88 11.13
N TRP A 151 6.15 9.44 11.99
CA TRP A 151 6.37 8.03 12.28
C TRP A 151 5.20 7.39 13.03
N LEU A 152 4.69 8.04 14.07
CA LEU A 152 3.54 7.52 14.80
C LEU A 152 2.29 7.41 13.92
N PHE A 153 2.07 8.40 13.04
CA PHE A 153 0.97 8.32 12.09
C PHE A 153 1.19 7.16 11.12
N PHE A 154 2.39 7.03 10.55
CA PHE A 154 2.73 5.99 9.58
C PHE A 154 2.56 4.60 10.19
N ASP A 155 3.16 4.35 11.34
CA ASP A 155 3.14 3.03 11.99
C ASP A 155 1.76 2.66 12.53
N LEU A 156 1.05 3.57 13.20
CA LEU A 156 -0.24 3.25 13.82
C LEU A 156 -1.36 3.11 12.80
N THR A 157 -1.30 3.82 11.68
CA THR A 157 -2.32 3.70 10.61
C THR A 157 -2.11 2.49 9.70
N PHE A 158 -0.99 1.78 9.79
CA PHE A 158 -0.81 0.49 9.13
C PHE A 158 -1.83 -0.57 9.56
N MET A 159 -2.57 -0.34 10.65
CA MET A 159 -3.69 -1.19 11.06
C MET A 159 -4.77 -1.31 9.98
N PHE A 160 -4.93 -0.31 9.12
CA PHE A 160 -5.83 -0.40 7.96
C PHE A 160 -5.33 -1.39 6.92
N SER A 161 -4.01 -1.48 6.72
CA SER A 161 -3.38 -2.50 5.86
C SER A 161 -3.53 -3.91 6.44
N LEU A 162 -3.60 -4.03 7.77
CA LEU A 162 -3.94 -5.30 8.43
C LEU A 162 -5.33 -5.78 7.99
N LEU A 163 -6.36 -4.92 8.09
CA LEU A 163 -7.72 -5.26 7.67
C LEU A 163 -7.80 -5.55 6.17
N GLN A 164 -7.07 -4.81 5.34
CA GLN A 164 -6.94 -5.08 3.91
C GLN A 164 -6.38 -6.49 3.66
N SER A 165 -5.29 -6.84 4.34
CA SER A 165 -4.66 -8.16 4.22
C SER A 165 -5.57 -9.28 4.70
N VAL A 166 -6.29 -9.08 5.82
CA VAL A 166 -7.27 -10.05 6.34
C VAL A 166 -8.41 -10.25 5.35
N ALA A 167 -8.98 -9.18 4.79
CA ALA A 167 -10.06 -9.27 3.83
C ALA A 167 -9.65 -10.04 2.57
N LEU A 168 -8.47 -9.74 2.01
CA LEU A 168 -7.90 -10.48 0.87
C LEU A 168 -7.66 -11.95 1.23
N GLY A 169 -7.05 -12.23 2.39
CA GLY A 169 -6.80 -13.59 2.85
C GLY A 169 -8.07 -14.41 3.01
N LEU A 170 -9.11 -13.85 3.64
CA LEU A 170 -10.42 -14.49 3.77
C LEU A 170 -11.05 -14.75 2.41
N ALA A 171 -11.05 -13.78 1.50
CA ALA A 171 -11.62 -13.96 0.16
C ALA A 171 -10.95 -15.12 -0.59
N ILE A 172 -9.61 -15.21 -0.52
CA ILE A 172 -8.85 -16.31 -1.13
C ILE A 172 -9.18 -17.68 -0.51
N LEU A 173 -9.29 -17.76 0.82
CA LEU A 173 -9.56 -19.04 1.48
C LEU A 173 -11.01 -19.49 1.37
N LEU A 174 -11.94 -18.54 1.22
CA LEU A 174 -13.37 -18.80 1.05
C LEU A 174 -13.78 -18.99 -0.42
N ASP A 175 -12.88 -18.81 -1.39
CA ASP A 175 -13.16 -19.04 -2.80
C ASP A 175 -13.52 -20.51 -3.03
N ARG A 176 -14.81 -20.76 -3.37
CA ARG A 176 -15.40 -22.10 -3.58
C ARG A 176 -15.45 -22.50 -5.05
N ARG A 177 -14.83 -21.76 -5.95
CA ARG A 177 -14.77 -22.11 -7.37
C ARG A 177 -14.08 -23.47 -7.57
N ALA A 178 -14.49 -24.23 -8.56
CA ALA A 178 -13.83 -25.49 -8.93
C ALA A 178 -12.33 -25.28 -9.21
N GLN A 179 -11.99 -24.10 -9.71
CA GLN A 179 -10.61 -23.64 -9.88
C GLN A 179 -10.45 -22.26 -9.22
N PRO A 180 -9.92 -22.17 -7.99
CA PRO A 180 -9.71 -20.90 -7.29
C PRO A 180 -8.85 -19.92 -8.08
N LEU A 181 -9.13 -18.61 -7.97
CA LEU A 181 -8.39 -17.56 -8.68
C LEU A 181 -6.98 -17.38 -8.12
N PHE A 182 -6.81 -17.60 -6.81
CA PHE A 182 -5.52 -17.58 -6.13
C PHE A 182 -5.22 -18.91 -5.45
N PRO A 183 -3.96 -19.34 -5.36
CA PRO A 183 -3.61 -20.50 -4.55
C PRO A 183 -3.78 -20.18 -3.06
N ARG A 184 -4.23 -21.17 -2.27
CA ARG A 184 -4.55 -20.99 -0.84
C ARG A 184 -3.39 -20.46 0.01
N TRP A 185 -2.15 -20.81 -0.35
CA TRP A 185 -0.98 -20.32 0.40
C TRP A 185 -0.83 -18.78 0.36
N VAL A 186 -1.32 -18.11 -0.69
CA VAL A 186 -1.36 -16.63 -0.74
C VAL A 186 -2.30 -16.08 0.33
N GLY A 187 -3.41 -16.75 0.60
CA GLY A 187 -4.29 -16.39 1.72
C GLY A 187 -3.58 -16.49 3.08
N TYR A 188 -2.79 -17.55 3.31
CA TYR A 188 -1.98 -17.66 4.54
C TYR A 188 -0.88 -16.59 4.61
N LEU A 189 -0.27 -16.23 3.49
CA LEU A 189 0.69 -15.12 3.44
C LEU A 189 0.02 -13.79 3.83
N CYS A 190 -1.22 -13.55 3.39
CA CYS A 190 -1.99 -12.37 3.81
C CYS A 190 -2.18 -12.31 5.33
N PHE A 191 -2.50 -13.44 5.98
CA PHE A 191 -2.63 -13.50 7.44
C PHE A 191 -1.28 -13.34 8.16
N LEU A 192 -0.20 -13.90 7.63
CA LEU A 192 1.14 -13.68 8.17
C LEU A 192 1.50 -12.18 8.11
N THR A 193 1.22 -11.53 6.98
CA THR A 193 1.45 -10.09 6.82
C THR A 193 0.58 -9.27 7.76
N ALA A 194 -0.70 -9.65 7.95
CA ALA A 194 -1.55 -9.01 8.95
C ALA A 194 -1.00 -9.16 10.37
N ALA A 195 -0.52 -10.35 10.73
CA ALA A 195 0.03 -10.61 12.06
C ALA A 195 1.29 -9.79 12.37
N ILE A 196 2.17 -9.56 11.36
CA ILE A 196 3.40 -8.78 11.56
C ILE A 196 3.12 -7.27 11.73
N TYR A 197 1.93 -6.78 11.39
CA TYR A 197 1.55 -5.39 11.65
C TYR A 197 1.16 -5.15 13.12
N VAL A 198 0.77 -6.18 13.87
CA VAL A 198 0.34 -6.03 15.28
C VAL A 198 1.43 -5.38 16.16
N PRO A 199 2.71 -5.77 16.07
CA PRO A 199 3.78 -5.13 16.83
C PRO A 199 3.96 -3.62 16.62
N LEU A 200 3.46 -3.04 15.51
CA LEU A 200 3.49 -1.59 15.28
C LEU A 200 2.75 -0.81 16.37
N THR A 201 1.77 -1.43 17.03
CA THR A 201 1.07 -0.84 18.19
C THR A 201 1.99 -0.59 19.39
N LEU A 202 3.17 -1.20 19.44
CA LEU A 202 4.13 -1.03 20.52
C LEU A 202 5.07 0.16 20.33
N VAL A 203 5.13 0.74 19.11
CA VAL A 203 6.01 1.88 18.79
C VAL A 203 5.92 3.03 19.80
N PRO A 204 4.72 3.48 20.26
CA PRO A 204 4.63 4.60 21.20
C PRO A 204 5.23 4.31 22.58
N PHE A 205 5.44 3.05 22.94
CA PHE A 205 5.85 2.62 24.27
C PHE A 205 7.35 2.30 24.38
N VAL A 206 8.07 2.29 23.24
CA VAL A 206 9.50 1.94 23.17
C VAL A 206 10.24 2.99 22.32
N ARG A 207 11.52 3.18 22.59
CA ARG A 207 12.38 4.07 21.78
C ARG A 207 13.59 3.35 21.19
N THR A 208 13.82 2.11 21.59
CA THR A 208 14.96 1.29 21.16
C THR A 208 14.54 -0.17 21.00
N GLY A 209 15.40 -0.96 20.37
CA GLY A 209 15.16 -2.39 20.22
C GLY A 209 14.31 -2.74 19.00
N PRO A 210 13.85 -4.01 18.90
CA PRO A 210 13.23 -4.53 17.69
C PRO A 210 11.85 -3.93 17.36
N PHE A 211 11.18 -3.32 18.33
CA PHE A 211 9.85 -2.72 18.21
C PHE A 211 9.87 -1.20 17.98
N ALA A 212 11.05 -0.55 18.03
CA ALA A 212 11.18 0.85 17.62
C ALA A 212 10.93 0.98 16.09
N TRP A 213 10.54 2.16 15.60
CA TRP A 213 10.24 2.33 14.15
C TRP A 213 11.44 2.01 13.24
N HIS A 214 12.68 2.11 13.71
CA HIS A 214 13.88 1.70 12.99
C HIS A 214 14.30 0.24 13.28
N GLY A 215 13.55 -0.48 14.12
CA GLY A 215 13.89 -1.80 14.63
C GLY A 215 13.64 -2.94 13.64
N LEU A 216 14.17 -4.13 13.98
CA LEU A 216 14.10 -5.30 13.11
C LEU A 216 12.67 -5.71 12.77
N LEU A 217 11.75 -5.69 13.74
CA LEU A 217 10.38 -6.12 13.51
C LEU A 217 9.55 -5.03 12.82
N ASN A 218 9.56 -3.81 13.35
CA ASN A 218 8.69 -2.75 12.86
C ASN A 218 9.17 -2.15 11.53
N PHE A 219 10.46 -2.08 11.28
CA PHE A 219 10.96 -1.61 10.00
C PHE A 219 11.15 -2.76 9.01
N TRP A 220 12.11 -3.64 9.28
CA TRP A 220 12.57 -4.61 8.28
C TRP A 220 11.54 -5.71 7.99
N ALA A 221 10.89 -6.28 9.02
CA ALA A 221 9.92 -7.34 8.81
C ALA A 221 8.62 -6.80 8.21
N VAL A 222 8.11 -5.66 8.69
CA VAL A 222 6.89 -5.04 8.17
C VAL A 222 7.06 -4.61 6.72
N PHE A 223 8.09 -3.82 6.39
CA PHE A 223 8.34 -3.40 5.01
C PHE A 223 8.64 -4.59 4.09
N GLY A 224 9.45 -5.53 4.55
CA GLY A 224 9.77 -6.72 3.79
C GLY A 224 8.52 -7.51 3.41
N LEU A 225 7.67 -7.86 4.37
CA LEU A 225 6.44 -8.61 4.11
C LEU A 225 5.41 -7.81 3.31
N PHE A 226 5.30 -6.50 3.53
CA PHE A 226 4.42 -5.63 2.75
C PHE A 226 4.76 -5.69 1.26
N PHE A 227 6.02 -5.47 0.89
CA PHE A 227 6.45 -5.52 -0.51
C PHE A 227 6.43 -6.94 -1.10
N VAL A 228 6.75 -7.96 -0.31
CA VAL A 228 6.62 -9.36 -0.71
C VAL A 228 5.17 -9.71 -1.02
N LEU A 229 4.22 -9.29 -0.18
CA LEU A 229 2.79 -9.51 -0.42
C LEU A 229 2.35 -8.88 -1.75
N ILE A 230 2.69 -7.62 -1.98
CA ILE A 230 2.39 -6.91 -3.25
C ILE A 230 3.00 -7.66 -4.44
N ALA A 231 4.28 -8.03 -4.36
CA ALA A 231 4.99 -8.72 -5.42
C ALA A 231 4.40 -10.09 -5.76
N ILE A 232 3.78 -10.76 -4.77
CA ILE A 232 3.12 -12.06 -4.96
C ILE A 232 1.68 -11.89 -5.42
N VAL A 233 0.89 -11.02 -4.79
CA VAL A 233 -0.53 -10.82 -5.11
C VAL A 233 -0.71 -10.29 -6.54
N THR A 234 0.12 -9.35 -6.97
CA THR A 234 -0.03 -8.69 -8.28
C THR A 234 0.02 -9.67 -9.46
N PRO A 235 1.01 -10.56 -9.60
CA PRO A 235 1.02 -11.55 -10.69
C PRO A 235 -0.18 -12.51 -10.67
N TYR A 236 -0.63 -12.92 -9.47
CA TYR A 236 -1.82 -13.75 -9.36
C TYR A 236 -3.10 -12.98 -9.75
N ALA A 237 -3.20 -11.70 -9.40
CA ALA A 237 -4.29 -10.85 -9.85
C ALA A 237 -4.34 -10.71 -11.38
N PHE A 238 -3.19 -10.55 -12.05
CA PHE A 238 -3.12 -10.57 -13.52
C PHE A 238 -3.58 -11.90 -14.12
N ARG A 239 -3.23 -13.02 -13.49
CA ARG A 239 -3.71 -14.35 -13.91
C ARG A 239 -5.22 -14.48 -13.71
N ALA A 240 -5.72 -14.01 -12.56
CA ALA A 240 -7.15 -14.01 -12.26
C ALA A 240 -7.93 -13.18 -13.28
N LEU A 241 -7.48 -11.97 -13.63
CA LEU A 241 -8.13 -11.13 -14.63
C LEU A 241 -8.19 -11.79 -16.01
N ARG A 242 -7.12 -12.48 -16.46
CA ARG A 242 -7.13 -13.19 -17.74
C ARG A 242 -8.19 -14.31 -17.77
N ARG A 243 -8.35 -15.02 -16.66
CA ARG A 243 -9.37 -16.09 -16.55
C ARG A 243 -10.78 -15.51 -16.54
N LEU A 244 -11.02 -14.47 -15.74
CA LEU A 244 -12.32 -13.80 -15.66
C LEU A 244 -12.74 -13.21 -17.00
N GLU A 245 -11.81 -12.59 -17.74
CA GLU A 245 -12.07 -12.08 -19.09
C GLU A 245 -12.48 -13.20 -20.04
N HIS A 246 -11.83 -14.35 -19.98
CA HIS A 246 -12.19 -15.49 -20.80
C HIS A 246 -13.57 -16.03 -20.41
N GLU A 247 -13.88 -16.14 -19.12
CA GLU A 247 -15.20 -16.55 -18.62
C GLU A 247 -16.32 -15.60 -19.07
N ASP A 248 -16.08 -14.29 -19.10
CA ASP A 248 -17.09 -13.28 -19.48
C ASP A 248 -17.29 -13.18 -21.01
N LEU A 249 -16.36 -13.71 -21.82
CA LEU A 249 -16.43 -13.71 -23.29
C LEU A 249 -17.00 -15.02 -23.87
N THR A 250 -17.09 -16.09 -23.06
CA THR A 250 -17.62 -17.40 -23.46
C THR A 250 -19.06 -17.63 -23.01
#